data_6fca52c4c33148c3925f379921c8113d
#
_entry.id   6fca52c4c33148c3925f379921c8113d
#
_cell.length_a   1.000
_cell.length_b   1.000
_cell.length_c   1.000
_cell.angle_alpha   90.00
_cell.angle_beta   90.00
_cell.angle_gamma   90.00
#
_symmetry.space_group_name_H-M   'P 1'
#
loop_
_entity.id
_entity.type
_entity.pdbx_description
1 polymer ?
#
loop_
_entity_poly.entity_id
_entity_poly.type
_entity_poly.pdbx_seq_one_letter_code
_entity_poly.pdbx_strand_id
1 'polypeptide(L)'
;MEPNYPEWDFSLPPVTSGVGEFRPEEGMTLSFSMSRLVVGLQQGLDENKLTQYFSYYRPDTIARSINKTVSGYPGIFYAVATNDEKLIRTWIKQGGDANAVEKIHGFPLLAFAILNTLNIQKDTTAMVTTLLSLGADAGVIPRAFFTPFLQDPPVEGPDPRAVTDTNEPKKKWCKRYIWPSLARVTNISQRYFLEKTIKDKPASARQNQVALAHNATELLGISYFMIGQATAASSVIKKLLTHLALPTSKPLVLVFAGPSGHGKTELAKRLGQLLTLELECVDSTEVKYESDLFGPKQPYLGYQQGSPLNNFLTRMSGKRAIVFLDEFEKTTREVQNACLIPFDEGMSRLVLIVPTCTQLTGLKGSTSTEGTGRPWTVQRQSGS
;
A
#
# COMPACT_ATOMS: atom_id res chain seq x y z
N MET A 1 3.60 -20.00 -39.41
CA MET A 1 4.74 -19.12 -39.14
C MET A 1 4.31 -18.14 -38.10
N GLU A 2 4.84 -18.23 -36.90
CA GLU A 2 4.62 -17.14 -35.92
C GLU A 2 5.31 -15.87 -36.46
N PRO A 3 4.68 -14.69 -36.32
CA PRO A 3 5.31 -13.46 -36.72
C PRO A 3 6.60 -13.27 -35.92
N ASN A 4 7.71 -13.11 -36.60
CA ASN A 4 9.02 -12.89 -35.98
C ASN A 4 9.08 -11.44 -35.51
N TYR A 5 8.48 -11.15 -34.34
CA TYR A 5 8.62 -9.84 -33.71
C TYR A 5 10.07 -9.70 -33.22
N PRO A 6 10.69 -8.53 -33.40
CA PRO A 6 12.00 -8.26 -32.83
C PRO A 6 11.99 -8.45 -31.32
N GLU A 7 13.09 -8.98 -30.77
CA GLU A 7 13.26 -9.11 -29.33
C GLU A 7 13.12 -7.72 -28.68
N TRP A 8 12.21 -7.60 -27.72
CA TRP A 8 12.03 -6.36 -26.98
C TRP A 8 13.11 -6.25 -25.90
N ASP A 9 13.78 -5.12 -25.84
CA ASP A 9 14.81 -4.78 -24.84
C ASP A 9 14.20 -4.22 -23.53
N PHE A 10 12.88 -4.27 -23.40
CA PHE A 10 12.10 -3.74 -22.28
C PHE A 10 12.15 -2.22 -22.13
N SER A 11 12.72 -1.48 -23.08
CA SER A 11 12.66 -0.03 -23.12
C SER A 11 11.32 0.47 -23.65
N LEU A 12 10.84 1.60 -23.12
CA LEU A 12 9.65 2.26 -23.64
C LEU A 12 10.06 3.35 -24.64
N PRO A 13 9.37 3.46 -25.79
CA PRO A 13 9.71 4.46 -26.78
C PRO A 13 9.50 5.88 -26.22
N PRO A 14 10.38 6.83 -26.55
CA PRO A 14 10.16 8.23 -26.20
C PRO A 14 8.92 8.76 -26.91
N VAL A 15 8.08 9.49 -26.18
CA VAL A 15 6.90 10.13 -26.75
C VAL A 15 7.22 11.59 -27.03
N THR A 16 7.40 11.90 -28.31
CA THR A 16 7.57 13.28 -28.77
C THR A 16 6.19 13.80 -29.19
N SER A 17 5.54 14.51 -28.31
CA SER A 17 4.18 15.01 -28.59
C SER A 17 4.15 16.35 -29.34
N GLY A 18 5.30 16.90 -29.76
CA GLY A 18 5.38 18.27 -30.29
C GLY A 18 5.03 19.37 -29.27
N VAL A 19 4.84 18.97 -28.03
CA VAL A 19 4.51 19.83 -26.88
C VAL A 19 5.78 20.03 -26.09
N GLY A 20 6.05 21.27 -25.66
CA GLY A 20 7.18 21.60 -24.80
C GLY A 20 7.15 20.91 -23.44
N GLU A 21 7.78 21.49 -22.45
CA GLU A 21 7.81 21.02 -21.07
C GLU A 21 6.38 20.80 -20.54
N PHE A 22 6.15 19.66 -19.90
CA PHE A 22 4.86 19.36 -19.27
C PHE A 22 4.63 20.27 -18.06
N ARG A 23 3.48 20.93 -18.02
CA ARG A 23 3.04 21.77 -16.90
C ARG A 23 1.67 21.30 -16.41
N PRO A 24 1.53 20.95 -15.12
CA PRO A 24 0.24 20.49 -14.58
C PRO A 24 -0.89 21.50 -14.82
N GLU A 25 -0.60 22.79 -14.74
CA GLU A 25 -1.57 23.90 -14.92
C GLU A 25 -2.21 23.94 -16.32
N GLU A 26 -1.61 23.30 -17.30
CA GLU A 26 -2.20 23.18 -18.64
C GLU A 26 -3.56 22.47 -18.60
N GLY A 27 -3.81 21.67 -17.56
CA GLY A 27 -5.10 21.04 -17.31
C GLY A 27 -6.25 22.03 -17.12
N MET A 28 -5.97 23.27 -16.73
CA MET A 28 -7.00 24.33 -16.60
C MET A 28 -7.61 24.73 -17.95
N THR A 29 -6.84 24.66 -19.02
CA THR A 29 -7.23 25.19 -20.34
C THR A 29 -7.38 24.12 -21.42
N LEU A 30 -6.78 22.95 -21.22
CA LEU A 30 -6.71 21.88 -22.22
C LEU A 30 -7.51 20.66 -21.78
N SER A 31 -8.00 19.91 -22.75
CA SER A 31 -8.64 18.61 -22.50
C SER A 31 -7.61 17.59 -22.01
N PHE A 32 -8.06 16.61 -21.21
CA PHE A 32 -7.22 15.51 -20.73
C PHE A 32 -6.55 14.75 -21.88
N SER A 33 -5.24 14.61 -21.80
CA SER A 33 -4.44 13.94 -22.83
C SER A 33 -3.44 12.96 -22.22
N MET A 34 -3.57 11.69 -22.59
CA MET A 34 -2.63 10.64 -22.17
C MET A 34 -1.23 10.87 -22.73
N SER A 35 -1.10 11.33 -23.98
CA SER A 35 0.22 11.60 -24.58
C SER A 35 0.98 12.68 -23.81
N ARG A 36 0.31 13.75 -23.40
CA ARG A 36 0.91 14.79 -22.54
C ARG A 36 1.31 14.25 -21.19
N LEU A 37 0.45 13.48 -20.56
CA LEU A 37 0.74 12.86 -19.26
C LEU A 37 1.96 11.95 -19.35
N VAL A 38 2.07 11.13 -20.40
CA VAL A 38 3.24 10.28 -20.64
C VAL A 38 4.52 11.11 -20.85
N VAL A 39 4.45 12.22 -21.60
CA VAL A 39 5.58 13.13 -21.73
C VAL A 39 6.00 13.68 -20.36
N GLY A 40 5.04 14.07 -19.52
CA GLY A 40 5.32 14.50 -18.15
C GLY A 40 6.05 13.41 -17.34
N LEU A 41 5.61 12.15 -17.42
CA LEU A 41 6.27 11.03 -16.76
C LEU A 41 7.73 10.86 -17.21
N GLN A 42 7.98 10.98 -18.50
CA GLN A 42 9.34 10.90 -19.06
C GLN A 42 10.22 12.12 -18.68
N GLN A 43 9.60 13.25 -18.33
CA GLN A 43 10.27 14.46 -17.82
C GLN A 43 10.39 14.51 -16.29
N GLY A 44 10.03 13.42 -15.58
CA GLY A 44 10.15 13.32 -14.12
C GLY A 44 8.96 13.90 -13.35
N LEU A 45 7.75 13.75 -13.89
CA LEU A 45 6.51 14.06 -13.17
C LEU A 45 6.45 13.26 -11.86
N ASP A 46 6.28 13.95 -10.75
CA ASP A 46 6.08 13.37 -9.43
C ASP A 46 4.57 13.20 -9.09
N GLU A 47 4.29 12.53 -7.97
CA GLU A 47 2.92 12.25 -7.51
C GLU A 47 2.13 13.53 -7.21
N ASN A 48 2.77 14.59 -6.69
CA ASN A 48 2.09 15.84 -6.35
C ASN A 48 1.61 16.54 -7.63
N LYS A 49 2.48 16.65 -8.63
CA LYS A 49 2.14 17.24 -9.94
C LYS A 49 1.11 16.39 -10.68
N LEU A 50 1.17 15.04 -10.55
CA LEU A 50 0.15 14.14 -11.09
C LEU A 50 -1.22 14.42 -10.47
N THR A 51 -1.27 14.49 -9.14
CA THR A 51 -2.50 14.80 -8.40
C THR A 51 -3.06 16.17 -8.77
N GLN A 52 -2.19 17.19 -8.89
CA GLN A 52 -2.57 18.50 -9.36
C GLN A 52 -3.16 18.45 -10.79
N TYR A 53 -2.51 17.75 -11.72
CA TYR A 53 -3.02 17.60 -13.08
C TYR A 53 -4.39 16.93 -13.11
N PHE A 54 -4.59 15.85 -12.34
CA PHE A 54 -5.87 15.17 -12.25
C PHE A 54 -6.98 16.03 -11.64
N SER A 55 -6.66 16.93 -10.72
CA SER A 55 -7.64 17.81 -10.06
C SER A 55 -8.39 18.75 -11.01
N TYR A 56 -7.85 19.02 -12.18
CA TYR A 56 -8.49 19.86 -13.20
C TYR A 56 -9.53 19.12 -14.03
N TYR A 57 -9.69 17.80 -13.87
CA TYR A 57 -10.60 17.01 -14.66
C TYR A 57 -11.62 16.25 -13.80
N ARG A 58 -12.79 16.00 -14.38
CA ARG A 58 -13.78 15.15 -13.74
C ARG A 58 -13.28 13.69 -13.68
N PRO A 59 -13.52 12.97 -12.58
CA PRO A 59 -13.08 11.58 -12.44
C PRO A 59 -13.50 10.67 -13.60
N ASP A 60 -14.73 10.84 -14.12
CA ASP A 60 -15.21 10.07 -15.27
C ASP A 60 -14.41 10.32 -16.55
N THR A 61 -13.89 11.55 -16.74
CA THR A 61 -13.06 11.89 -17.91
C THR A 61 -11.72 11.19 -17.83
N ILE A 62 -11.12 11.18 -16.63
CA ILE A 62 -9.87 10.46 -16.37
C ILE A 62 -10.08 8.97 -16.57
N ALA A 63 -11.08 8.36 -15.93
CA ALA A 63 -11.35 6.93 -15.97
C ALA A 63 -11.55 6.39 -17.41
N ARG A 64 -12.21 7.16 -18.29
CA ARG A 64 -12.37 6.80 -19.70
C ARG A 64 -11.07 6.83 -20.52
N SER A 65 -10.06 7.53 -20.05
CA SER A 65 -8.84 7.80 -20.82
C SER A 65 -7.58 7.25 -20.20
N ILE A 66 -7.56 6.94 -18.89
CA ILE A 66 -6.37 6.55 -18.14
C ILE A 66 -5.73 5.24 -18.67
N ASN A 67 -6.53 4.36 -19.27
CA ASN A 67 -6.09 3.07 -19.81
C ASN A 67 -5.80 3.13 -21.34
N LYS A 68 -5.79 4.32 -21.94
CA LYS A 68 -5.43 4.46 -23.35
C LYS A 68 -3.95 4.17 -23.59
N THR A 69 -3.66 3.66 -24.79
CA THR A 69 -2.29 3.40 -25.25
C THR A 69 -1.66 4.67 -25.85
N VAL A 70 -0.36 4.82 -25.63
CA VAL A 70 0.47 5.85 -26.24
C VAL A 70 1.68 5.15 -26.86
N SER A 71 1.98 5.38 -28.12
CA SER A 71 3.07 4.71 -28.85
C SER A 71 3.02 3.17 -28.76
N GLY A 72 1.82 2.58 -28.73
CA GLY A 72 1.61 1.13 -28.63
C GLY A 72 1.55 0.56 -27.22
N TYR A 73 1.92 1.33 -26.19
CA TYR A 73 1.96 0.88 -24.79
C TYR A 73 0.85 1.54 -23.95
N PRO A 74 0.16 0.80 -23.06
CA PRO A 74 -0.73 1.41 -22.08
C PRO A 74 0.02 2.47 -21.25
N GLY A 75 -0.60 3.62 -20.99
CA GLY A 75 0.05 4.72 -20.26
C GLY A 75 0.65 4.34 -18.90
N ILE A 76 0.06 3.34 -18.24
CA ILE A 76 0.53 2.83 -16.95
C ILE A 76 1.95 2.20 -17.03
N PHE A 77 2.40 1.72 -18.18
CA PHE A 77 3.77 1.21 -18.36
C PHE A 77 4.79 2.33 -18.15
N TYR A 78 4.51 3.53 -18.68
CA TYR A 78 5.36 4.69 -18.45
C TYR A 78 5.35 5.14 -16.98
N ALA A 79 4.22 5.00 -16.31
CA ALA A 79 4.13 5.27 -14.89
C ALA A 79 4.95 4.26 -14.06
N VAL A 80 4.88 2.95 -14.37
CA VAL A 80 5.71 1.92 -13.72
C VAL A 80 7.19 2.11 -14.01
N ALA A 81 7.55 2.59 -15.21
CA ALA A 81 8.94 2.86 -15.59
C ALA A 81 9.62 3.91 -14.69
N THR A 82 8.86 4.83 -14.06
CA THR A 82 9.41 5.79 -13.10
C THR A 82 9.88 5.16 -11.79
N ASN A 83 9.40 3.96 -11.47
CA ASN A 83 9.61 3.27 -10.20
C ASN A 83 9.13 4.05 -8.96
N ASP A 84 8.14 4.93 -9.13
CA ASP A 84 7.49 5.68 -8.04
C ASP A 84 6.18 5.00 -7.64
N GLU A 85 6.17 4.34 -6.46
CA GLU A 85 5.00 3.61 -5.94
C GLU A 85 3.82 4.53 -5.57
N LYS A 86 4.08 5.79 -5.17
CA LYS A 86 3.00 6.74 -4.85
C LYS A 86 2.26 7.15 -6.12
N LEU A 87 3.01 7.39 -7.18
CA LEU A 87 2.47 7.72 -8.49
C LEU A 87 1.57 6.58 -9.01
N ILE A 88 2.00 5.32 -8.89
CA ILE A 88 1.20 4.17 -9.31
C ILE A 88 -0.08 4.02 -8.49
N ARG A 89 -0.02 4.26 -7.16
CA ARG A 89 -1.24 4.23 -6.32
C ARG A 89 -2.24 5.28 -6.79
N THR A 90 -1.78 6.50 -7.01
CA THR A 90 -2.62 7.59 -7.53
C THR A 90 -3.19 7.25 -8.90
N TRP A 91 -2.38 6.64 -9.78
CA TRP A 91 -2.83 6.21 -11.11
C TRP A 91 -3.95 5.18 -11.05
N ILE A 92 -3.78 4.12 -10.27
CA ILE A 92 -4.78 3.04 -10.15
C ILE A 92 -6.04 3.53 -9.44
N LYS A 93 -5.90 4.44 -8.46
CA LYS A 93 -7.05 5.09 -7.80
C LYS A 93 -7.95 5.86 -8.78
N GLN A 94 -7.39 6.36 -9.88
CA GLN A 94 -8.13 7.01 -10.96
C GLN A 94 -8.72 6.04 -12.00
N GLY A 95 -8.65 4.73 -11.77
CA GLY A 95 -9.20 3.70 -12.65
C GLY A 95 -8.16 3.05 -13.58
N GLY A 96 -6.87 3.22 -13.30
CA GLY A 96 -5.79 2.50 -14.01
C GLY A 96 -5.89 1.00 -13.79
N ASP A 97 -5.50 0.22 -14.80
CA ASP A 97 -5.54 -1.25 -14.76
C ASP A 97 -4.18 -1.83 -14.33
N ALA A 98 -4.14 -2.44 -13.14
CA ALA A 98 -2.95 -3.14 -12.63
C ALA A 98 -2.59 -4.40 -13.44
N ASN A 99 -3.54 -4.90 -14.25
CA ASN A 99 -3.37 -6.08 -15.10
C ASN A 99 -3.24 -5.71 -16.58
N ALA A 100 -2.86 -4.46 -16.87
CA ALA A 100 -2.65 -3.98 -18.22
C ALA A 100 -1.62 -4.86 -18.96
N VAL A 101 -1.90 -5.12 -20.24
CA VAL A 101 -1.06 -5.91 -21.12
C VAL A 101 -0.68 -5.06 -22.33
N GLU A 102 0.59 -5.03 -22.66
CA GLU A 102 1.07 -4.45 -23.90
C GLU A 102 0.65 -5.38 -25.07
N LYS A 103 0.13 -4.78 -26.17
CA LYS A 103 -0.59 -5.56 -27.19
C LYS A 103 0.30 -6.19 -28.24
N ILE A 104 1.50 -5.67 -28.47
CA ILE A 104 2.41 -6.13 -29.53
C ILE A 104 3.01 -7.48 -29.16
N HIS A 105 3.53 -7.58 -27.94
CA HIS A 105 4.23 -8.79 -27.45
C HIS A 105 3.37 -9.58 -26.45
N GLY A 106 2.21 -9.05 -26.06
CA GLY A 106 1.35 -9.64 -25.01
C GLY A 106 1.96 -9.52 -23.61
N PHE A 107 2.79 -8.50 -23.35
CA PHE A 107 3.61 -8.37 -22.17
C PHE A 107 2.80 -7.80 -21.01
N PRO A 108 2.68 -8.49 -19.86
CA PRO A 108 1.92 -7.99 -18.72
C PRO A 108 2.71 -6.95 -17.91
N LEU A 109 2.00 -5.98 -17.34
CA LEU A 109 2.56 -4.90 -16.54
C LEU A 109 3.44 -5.39 -15.39
N LEU A 110 3.03 -6.46 -14.71
CA LEU A 110 3.79 -7.02 -13.59
C LEU A 110 5.16 -7.55 -14.04
N ALA A 111 5.22 -8.22 -15.19
CA ALA A 111 6.48 -8.69 -15.75
C ALA A 111 7.38 -7.52 -16.16
N PHE A 112 6.80 -6.48 -16.74
CA PHE A 112 7.52 -5.26 -17.05
C PHE A 112 8.11 -4.62 -15.78
N ALA A 113 7.34 -4.52 -14.69
CA ALA A 113 7.83 -3.97 -13.42
C ALA A 113 9.06 -4.73 -12.88
N ILE A 114 9.07 -6.07 -12.98
CA ILE A 114 10.21 -6.89 -12.56
C ILE A 114 11.43 -6.61 -13.45
N LEU A 115 11.25 -6.64 -14.77
CA LEU A 115 12.32 -6.50 -15.75
C LEU A 115 12.83 -5.05 -15.90
N ASN A 116 12.03 -4.06 -15.49
CA ASN A 116 12.44 -2.65 -15.50
C ASN A 116 13.69 -2.37 -14.62
N THR A 117 14.01 -3.26 -13.67
CA THR A 117 15.29 -3.26 -12.95
C THR A 117 16.49 -3.16 -13.91
N LEU A 118 16.41 -3.79 -15.09
CA LEU A 118 17.49 -3.78 -16.11
C LEU A 118 17.68 -2.38 -16.71
N ASN A 119 16.59 -1.64 -16.91
CA ASN A 119 16.63 -0.32 -17.53
C ASN A 119 17.07 0.77 -16.53
N ILE A 120 16.51 0.73 -15.33
CA ILE A 120 16.74 1.79 -14.34
C ILE A 120 17.93 1.50 -13.41
N GLN A 121 18.48 0.28 -13.41
CA GLN A 121 19.57 -0.19 -12.54
C GLN A 121 19.27 0.02 -11.06
N LYS A 122 17.99 -0.13 -10.65
CA LYS A 122 17.50 0.03 -9.28
C LYS A 122 16.59 -1.14 -8.92
N ASP A 123 16.47 -1.41 -7.62
CA ASP A 123 15.52 -2.39 -7.11
C ASP A 123 14.07 -1.96 -7.38
N THR A 124 13.28 -2.86 -7.95
CA THR A 124 11.85 -2.67 -8.26
C THR A 124 10.94 -3.44 -7.30
N THR A 125 11.47 -4.00 -6.22
CA THR A 125 10.68 -4.80 -5.26
C THR A 125 9.49 -4.03 -4.70
N ALA A 126 9.68 -2.76 -4.34
CA ALA A 126 8.60 -1.92 -3.84
C ALA A 126 7.50 -1.71 -4.88
N MET A 127 7.86 -1.50 -6.15
CA MET A 127 6.91 -1.38 -7.27
C MET A 127 6.14 -2.69 -7.50
N VAL A 128 6.83 -3.83 -7.56
CA VAL A 128 6.21 -5.15 -7.73
C VAL A 128 5.25 -5.45 -6.58
N THR A 129 5.67 -5.21 -5.35
CA THR A 129 4.83 -5.38 -4.15
C THR A 129 3.61 -4.47 -4.19
N THR A 130 3.77 -3.23 -4.62
CA THR A 130 2.67 -2.28 -4.77
C THR A 130 1.67 -2.76 -5.81
N LEU A 131 2.10 -3.18 -6.99
CA LEU A 131 1.21 -3.72 -8.02
C LEU A 131 0.44 -4.96 -7.53
N LEU A 132 1.12 -5.90 -6.86
CA LEU A 132 0.46 -7.08 -6.27
C LEU A 132 -0.58 -6.67 -5.20
N SER A 133 -0.25 -5.68 -4.36
CA SER A 133 -1.16 -5.16 -3.35
C SER A 133 -2.40 -4.49 -3.95
N LEU A 134 -2.30 -3.98 -5.17
CA LEU A 134 -3.37 -3.33 -5.93
C LEU A 134 -4.10 -4.29 -6.88
N GLY A 135 -3.82 -5.59 -6.79
CA GLY A 135 -4.57 -6.63 -7.49
C GLY A 135 -3.95 -7.10 -8.80
N ALA A 136 -2.66 -6.86 -9.03
CA ALA A 136 -1.95 -7.47 -10.15
C ALA A 136 -1.93 -9.00 -10.00
N ASP A 137 -2.19 -9.72 -11.10
CA ASP A 137 -2.23 -11.18 -11.14
C ASP A 137 -0.82 -11.75 -11.17
N ALA A 138 -0.34 -12.30 -10.05
CA ALA A 138 0.93 -13.01 -9.98
C ALA A 138 0.99 -14.23 -10.93
N GLY A 139 -0.16 -14.78 -11.31
CA GLY A 139 -0.28 -15.91 -12.20
C GLY A 139 0.18 -15.62 -13.64
N VAL A 140 0.48 -14.38 -13.99
CA VAL A 140 1.09 -14.04 -15.29
C VAL A 140 2.56 -14.41 -15.37
N ILE A 141 3.23 -14.58 -14.21
CA ILE A 141 4.63 -15.02 -14.14
C ILE A 141 4.65 -16.57 -14.04
N PRO A 142 5.44 -17.29 -14.86
CA PRO A 142 5.54 -18.73 -14.74
C PRO A 142 6.10 -19.15 -13.37
N ARG A 143 5.46 -20.15 -12.75
CA ARG A 143 5.78 -20.57 -11.37
C ARG A 143 7.23 -20.98 -11.17
N ALA A 144 7.85 -21.57 -12.17
CA ALA A 144 9.23 -22.03 -12.10
C ALA A 144 10.25 -20.91 -11.79
N PHE A 145 9.89 -19.63 -11.99
CA PHE A 145 10.78 -18.49 -11.69
C PHE A 145 10.72 -18.04 -10.22
N PHE A 146 9.72 -18.48 -9.45
CA PHE A 146 9.54 -17.99 -8.07
C PHE A 146 9.12 -19.06 -7.06
N THR A 147 8.90 -20.30 -7.46
CA THR A 147 8.50 -21.39 -6.56
C THR A 147 9.51 -22.54 -6.67
N PRO A 148 10.13 -22.98 -5.55
CA PRO A 148 10.03 -22.41 -4.19
C PRO A 148 10.82 -21.10 -4.05
N PHE A 149 10.29 -20.10 -3.36
CA PHE A 149 10.86 -18.74 -3.31
C PHE A 149 12.27 -18.65 -2.69
N LEU A 150 12.67 -19.61 -1.86
CA LEU A 150 13.99 -19.67 -1.22
C LEU A 150 15.10 -20.17 -2.18
N GLN A 151 14.74 -20.73 -3.33
CA GLN A 151 15.70 -21.24 -4.30
C GLN A 151 15.84 -20.26 -5.46
N ASP A 152 17.07 -19.82 -5.73
CA ASP A 152 17.32 -19.01 -6.90
C ASP A 152 17.14 -19.86 -8.17
N PRO A 153 16.43 -19.36 -9.18
CA PRO A 153 16.40 -20.04 -10.46
C PRO A 153 17.82 -20.03 -11.08
N PRO A 154 18.15 -21.04 -11.89
CA PRO A 154 19.43 -21.04 -12.63
C PRO A 154 19.58 -19.76 -13.46
N VAL A 155 20.82 -19.32 -13.68
CA VAL A 155 21.13 -18.06 -14.43
C VAL A 155 20.53 -18.07 -15.85
N GLU A 156 20.53 -19.22 -16.51
CA GLU A 156 19.93 -19.40 -17.85
C GLU A 156 18.39 -19.53 -17.82
N GLY A 157 17.80 -19.45 -16.65
CA GLY A 157 16.39 -19.71 -16.41
C GLY A 157 16.12 -21.15 -15.92
N PRO A 158 14.88 -21.43 -15.50
CA PRO A 158 14.46 -22.74 -15.03
C PRO A 158 14.59 -23.82 -16.11
N ASP A 159 14.69 -25.11 -15.68
CA ASP A 159 14.62 -26.24 -16.62
C ASP A 159 13.35 -26.12 -17.49
N PRO A 160 13.45 -26.23 -18.83
CA PRO A 160 12.29 -26.21 -19.71
C PRO A 160 11.19 -27.20 -19.35
N ARG A 161 11.55 -28.32 -18.71
CA ARG A 161 10.58 -29.31 -18.19
C ARG A 161 9.81 -28.82 -16.98
N ALA A 162 10.38 -27.89 -16.22
CA ALA A 162 9.71 -27.28 -15.05
C ALA A 162 8.78 -26.13 -15.46
N VAL A 163 8.98 -25.54 -16.63
CA VAL A 163 8.15 -24.44 -17.16
C VAL A 163 7.01 -25.03 -18.00
N THR A 164 6.07 -25.71 -17.34
CA THR A 164 4.96 -26.41 -18.00
C THR A 164 3.78 -25.53 -18.34
N ASP A 165 3.73 -24.34 -17.79
CA ASP A 165 2.57 -23.44 -17.81
C ASP A 165 2.68 -22.29 -18.86
N THR A 166 3.73 -22.27 -19.68
CA THR A 166 3.92 -21.25 -20.75
C THR A 166 2.87 -21.33 -21.88
N ASN A 167 2.17 -22.45 -21.99
CA ASN A 167 1.08 -22.59 -22.96
C ASN A 167 -0.20 -21.85 -22.55
N GLU A 168 -0.31 -21.43 -21.30
CA GLU A 168 -1.42 -20.60 -20.83
C GLU A 168 -1.39 -19.24 -21.57
N PRO A 169 -2.55 -18.75 -22.05
CA PRO A 169 -2.62 -17.48 -22.78
C PRO A 169 -1.94 -16.31 -22.09
N LYS A 170 -2.03 -16.25 -20.75
CA LYS A 170 -1.45 -15.20 -19.92
C LYS A 170 0.09 -15.24 -19.85
N LYS A 171 0.73 -16.36 -20.22
CA LYS A 171 2.17 -16.60 -20.08
C LYS A 171 2.91 -16.72 -21.41
N LYS A 172 2.20 -16.62 -22.54
CA LYS A 172 2.79 -16.69 -23.90
C LYS A 172 3.87 -15.64 -24.17
N TRP A 173 3.85 -14.53 -23.42
CA TRP A 173 4.87 -13.48 -23.48
C TRP A 173 6.25 -13.97 -23.00
N CYS A 174 6.30 -14.95 -22.08
CA CYS A 174 7.51 -15.43 -21.45
C CYS A 174 8.28 -16.41 -22.35
N LYS A 175 8.80 -15.88 -23.46
CA LYS A 175 9.59 -16.63 -24.42
C LYS A 175 10.98 -16.93 -23.87
N ARG A 176 11.65 -17.95 -24.43
CA ARG A 176 12.93 -18.49 -23.93
C ARG A 176 14.04 -17.43 -23.84
N TYR A 177 14.08 -16.45 -24.72
CA TYR A 177 15.09 -15.40 -24.70
C TYR A 177 14.94 -14.46 -23.47
N ILE A 178 13.77 -14.40 -22.85
CA ILE A 178 13.49 -13.58 -21.66
C ILE A 178 13.96 -14.28 -20.38
N TRP A 179 14.05 -15.61 -20.37
CA TRP A 179 14.30 -16.41 -19.19
C TRP A 179 15.55 -16.01 -18.40
N PRO A 180 16.73 -15.81 -19.02
CA PRO A 180 17.91 -15.40 -18.29
C PRO A 180 17.74 -14.04 -17.60
N SER A 181 17.10 -13.10 -18.29
CA SER A 181 16.80 -11.76 -17.74
C SER A 181 15.87 -11.84 -16.55
N LEU A 182 14.75 -12.56 -16.68
CA LEU A 182 13.77 -12.72 -15.62
C LEU A 182 14.37 -13.45 -14.39
N ALA A 183 15.12 -14.54 -14.62
CA ALA A 183 15.77 -15.30 -13.55
C ALA A 183 16.77 -14.43 -12.76
N ARG A 184 17.55 -13.60 -13.46
CA ARG A 184 18.56 -12.73 -12.85
C ARG A 184 17.99 -11.61 -12.00
N VAL A 185 16.86 -11.00 -12.41
CA VAL A 185 16.32 -9.82 -11.73
C VAL A 185 15.26 -10.14 -10.68
N THR A 186 14.63 -11.33 -10.74
CA THR A 186 13.61 -11.71 -9.76
C THR A 186 14.27 -12.10 -8.45
N ASN A 187 14.41 -11.14 -7.55
CA ASN A 187 15.05 -11.32 -6.25
C ASN A 187 14.18 -12.12 -5.26
N ILE A 188 14.76 -12.54 -4.12
CA ILE A 188 14.09 -13.36 -3.11
C ILE A 188 12.80 -12.72 -2.59
N SER A 189 12.77 -11.41 -2.38
CA SER A 189 11.59 -10.70 -1.89
C SER A 189 10.47 -10.70 -2.92
N GLN A 190 10.78 -10.47 -4.18
CA GLN A 190 9.81 -10.55 -5.27
C GLN A 190 9.26 -11.97 -5.41
N ARG A 191 10.12 -13.00 -5.35
CA ARG A 191 9.69 -14.42 -5.37
C ARG A 191 8.76 -14.74 -4.20
N TYR A 192 9.10 -14.28 -2.99
CA TYR A 192 8.23 -14.46 -1.82
C TYR A 192 6.84 -13.85 -2.04
N PHE A 193 6.75 -12.61 -2.52
CA PHE A 193 5.46 -11.95 -2.72
C PHE A 193 4.65 -12.57 -3.86
N LEU A 194 5.29 -13.00 -4.94
CA LEU A 194 4.63 -13.73 -6.04
C LEU A 194 4.04 -15.06 -5.54
N GLU A 195 4.85 -15.86 -4.83
CA GLU A 195 4.40 -17.13 -4.27
C GLU A 195 3.30 -16.93 -3.22
N LYS A 196 3.44 -15.93 -2.36
CA LYS A 196 2.43 -15.54 -1.38
C LYS A 196 1.10 -15.19 -2.05
N THR A 197 1.12 -14.35 -3.09
CA THR A 197 -0.10 -13.93 -3.80
C THR A 197 -0.88 -15.11 -4.38
N ILE A 198 -0.17 -16.13 -4.90
CA ILE A 198 -0.82 -17.33 -5.44
C ILE A 198 -1.40 -18.22 -4.32
N LYS A 199 -0.75 -18.26 -3.16
CA LYS A 199 -1.19 -19.07 -2.01
C LYS A 199 -2.27 -18.40 -1.18
N ASP A 200 -2.29 -17.08 -1.12
CA ASP A 200 -3.25 -16.33 -0.30
C ASP A 200 -4.66 -16.39 -0.92
N LYS A 201 -5.65 -16.44 -0.03
CA LYS A 201 -7.04 -16.32 -0.45
C LYS A 201 -7.33 -14.86 -0.80
N PRO A 202 -7.94 -14.58 -1.95
CA PRO A 202 -8.34 -13.22 -2.30
C PRO A 202 -9.34 -12.68 -1.28
N ALA A 203 -9.38 -11.35 -1.15
CA ALA A 203 -10.37 -10.68 -0.33
C ALA A 203 -11.79 -11.07 -0.79
N SER A 204 -12.69 -11.31 0.18
CA SER A 204 -14.08 -11.66 -0.14
C SER A 204 -14.80 -10.51 -0.87
N ALA A 205 -15.83 -10.84 -1.66
CA ALA A 205 -16.63 -9.85 -2.37
C ALA A 205 -17.18 -8.77 -1.42
N ARG A 206 -17.57 -9.15 -0.19
CA ARG A 206 -18.03 -8.21 0.83
C ARG A 206 -16.94 -7.27 1.32
N GLN A 207 -15.71 -7.78 1.54
CA GLN A 207 -14.57 -6.93 1.90
C GLN A 207 -14.24 -5.93 0.80
N ASN A 208 -14.22 -6.38 -0.46
CA ASN A 208 -13.99 -5.52 -1.61
C ASN A 208 -15.08 -4.43 -1.73
N GLN A 209 -16.35 -4.79 -1.55
CA GLN A 209 -17.47 -3.84 -1.60
C GLN A 209 -17.36 -2.76 -0.51
N VAL A 210 -17.08 -3.16 0.73
CA VAL A 210 -16.91 -2.21 1.85
C VAL A 210 -15.68 -1.33 1.61
N ALA A 211 -14.56 -1.92 1.21
CA ALA A 211 -13.35 -1.17 0.93
C ALA A 211 -13.56 -0.12 -0.18
N LEU A 212 -14.26 -0.50 -1.26
CA LEU A 212 -14.59 0.41 -2.36
C LEU A 212 -15.51 1.55 -1.91
N ALA A 213 -16.58 1.24 -1.17
CA ALA A 213 -17.54 2.24 -0.69
C ALA A 213 -16.91 3.30 0.23
N HIS A 214 -15.79 2.97 0.89
CA HIS A 214 -15.11 3.84 1.84
C HIS A 214 -13.75 4.35 1.36
N ASN A 215 -13.40 4.19 0.08
CA ASN A 215 -12.08 4.53 -0.48
C ASN A 215 -10.91 3.92 0.31
N ALA A 216 -11.06 2.66 0.70
CA ALA A 216 -10.11 1.93 1.54
C ALA A 216 -9.61 0.64 0.86
N THR A 217 -9.65 0.57 -0.47
CA THR A 217 -9.24 -0.62 -1.24
C THR A 217 -7.77 -0.97 -1.01
N GLU A 218 -6.93 0.02 -0.81
CA GLU A 218 -5.50 -0.18 -0.52
C GLU A 218 -5.25 -0.91 0.81
N LEU A 219 -6.20 -0.83 1.75
CA LEU A 219 -6.13 -1.58 3.01
C LEU A 219 -6.06 -3.10 2.79
N LEU A 220 -6.68 -3.61 1.72
CA LEU A 220 -6.64 -5.04 1.40
C LEU A 220 -5.23 -5.53 1.05
N GLY A 221 -4.36 -4.62 0.60
CA GLY A 221 -2.97 -4.90 0.29
C GLY A 221 -2.00 -4.84 1.48
N ILE A 222 -2.47 -4.58 2.71
CA ILE A 222 -1.58 -4.38 3.87
C ILE A 222 -0.65 -5.57 4.14
N SER A 223 -1.11 -6.79 3.85
CA SER A 223 -0.33 -8.02 4.03
C SER A 223 0.93 -8.08 3.17
N TYR A 224 1.02 -7.26 2.11
CA TYR A 224 2.20 -7.18 1.25
C TYR A 224 3.32 -6.32 1.84
N PHE A 225 3.03 -5.53 2.87
CA PHE A 225 4.03 -4.68 3.55
C PHE A 225 4.53 -5.29 4.85
N MET A 226 4.00 -6.45 5.25
CA MET A 226 4.27 -7.10 6.54
C MET A 226 4.67 -8.55 6.35
N ILE A 227 5.97 -8.81 6.19
CA ILE A 227 6.49 -10.18 6.08
C ILE A 227 6.34 -10.90 7.42
N GLY A 228 5.82 -12.13 7.40
CA GLY A 228 5.64 -12.97 8.58
C GLY A 228 4.47 -12.59 9.50
N GLN A 229 3.70 -11.53 9.19
CA GLN A 229 2.60 -11.03 10.04
C GLN A 229 1.21 -11.18 9.39
N ALA A 230 0.99 -12.22 8.58
CA ALA A 230 -0.25 -12.40 7.81
C ALA A 230 -1.51 -12.45 8.70
N THR A 231 -1.46 -13.11 9.86
CA THR A 231 -2.58 -13.22 10.81
C THR A 231 -2.94 -11.85 11.39
N ALA A 232 -1.93 -11.07 11.78
CA ALA A 232 -2.14 -9.74 12.32
C ALA A 232 -2.68 -8.79 11.26
N ALA A 233 -2.12 -8.79 10.06
CA ALA A 233 -2.60 -8.01 8.92
C ALA A 233 -4.08 -8.32 8.61
N SER A 234 -4.45 -9.60 8.53
CA SER A 234 -5.84 -10.03 8.29
C SER A 234 -6.79 -9.56 9.41
N SER A 235 -6.34 -9.60 10.67
CA SER A 235 -7.12 -9.12 11.81
C SER A 235 -7.34 -7.61 11.74
N VAL A 236 -6.31 -6.84 11.39
CA VAL A 236 -6.40 -5.38 11.21
C VAL A 236 -7.36 -5.03 10.08
N ILE A 237 -7.22 -5.66 8.91
CA ILE A 237 -8.13 -5.47 7.77
C ILE A 237 -9.57 -5.68 8.21
N LYS A 238 -9.86 -6.84 8.84
CA LYS A 238 -11.21 -7.18 9.27
C LYS A 238 -11.78 -6.13 10.23
N LYS A 239 -11.00 -5.70 11.24
CA LYS A 239 -11.46 -4.74 12.25
C LYS A 239 -11.70 -3.35 11.64
N LEU A 240 -10.79 -2.89 10.79
CA LEU A 240 -10.93 -1.60 10.10
C LEU A 240 -12.13 -1.59 9.16
N LEU A 241 -12.29 -2.61 8.32
CA LEU A 241 -13.44 -2.70 7.42
C LEU A 241 -14.77 -2.79 8.19
N THR A 242 -14.79 -3.51 9.31
CA THR A 242 -15.98 -3.56 10.17
C THR A 242 -16.29 -2.18 10.76
N HIS A 243 -15.28 -1.46 11.24
CA HIS A 243 -15.47 -0.12 11.78
C HIS A 243 -15.96 0.87 10.71
N LEU A 244 -15.42 0.77 9.49
CA LEU A 244 -15.85 1.60 8.35
C LEU A 244 -17.31 1.32 7.95
N ALA A 245 -17.74 0.05 8.03
CA ALA A 245 -19.09 -0.38 7.61
C ALA A 245 -20.18 -0.08 8.64
N LEU A 246 -19.83 0.10 9.92
CA LEU A 246 -20.80 0.31 10.98
C LEU A 246 -20.95 1.80 11.31
N PRO A 247 -22.18 2.31 11.48
CA PRO A 247 -22.43 3.64 11.98
C PRO A 247 -22.15 3.66 13.50
N THR A 248 -20.88 3.81 13.87
CA THR A 248 -20.47 3.88 15.28
C THR A 248 -20.08 5.30 15.66
N SER A 249 -20.44 5.71 16.87
CA SER A 249 -20.00 6.97 17.47
C SER A 249 -18.67 6.83 18.24
N LYS A 250 -18.18 5.60 18.43
CA LYS A 250 -16.96 5.33 19.19
C LYS A 250 -15.73 5.23 18.28
N PRO A 251 -14.55 5.66 18.76
CA PRO A 251 -13.30 5.44 18.02
C PRO A 251 -12.95 3.95 17.95
N LEU A 252 -12.17 3.58 16.95
CA LEU A 252 -11.60 2.23 16.87
C LEU A 252 -10.27 2.21 17.62
N VAL A 253 -10.21 1.49 18.71
CA VAL A 253 -8.97 1.26 19.46
C VAL A 253 -8.37 -0.09 19.04
N LEU A 254 -7.14 -0.07 18.53
CA LEU A 254 -6.37 -1.26 18.14
C LEU A 254 -5.15 -1.38 19.05
N VAL A 255 -5.07 -2.46 19.82
CA VAL A 255 -3.88 -2.78 20.63
C VAL A 255 -2.99 -3.75 19.88
N PHE A 256 -1.76 -3.33 19.58
CA PHE A 256 -0.75 -4.16 18.92
C PHE A 256 0.20 -4.75 19.96
N ALA A 257 -0.17 -5.90 20.54
CA ALA A 257 0.62 -6.59 21.55
C ALA A 257 1.64 -7.53 20.91
N GLY A 258 2.90 -7.45 21.33
CA GLY A 258 3.97 -8.32 20.86
C GLY A 258 5.37 -7.76 21.10
N PRO A 259 6.42 -8.57 20.88
CA PRO A 259 7.81 -8.17 21.12
C PRO A 259 8.23 -6.93 20.32
N SER A 260 9.25 -6.23 20.79
CA SER A 260 9.86 -5.12 20.06
C SER A 260 10.47 -5.60 18.73
N GLY A 261 10.59 -4.73 17.74
CA GLY A 261 11.19 -5.06 16.44
C GLY A 261 10.28 -5.83 15.45
N HIS A 262 9.03 -6.14 15.81
CA HIS A 262 8.10 -6.90 14.96
C HIS A 262 7.20 -6.02 14.05
N GLY A 263 7.61 -4.80 13.78
CA GLY A 263 6.95 -3.93 12.77
C GLY A 263 5.65 -3.26 13.21
N LYS A 264 5.36 -3.14 14.52
CA LYS A 264 4.14 -2.47 15.02
C LYS A 264 4.06 -1.01 14.57
N THR A 265 5.13 -0.25 14.76
CA THR A 265 5.26 1.15 14.34
C THR A 265 5.20 1.31 12.83
N GLU A 266 5.87 0.42 12.09
CA GLU A 266 5.83 0.41 10.63
C GLU A 266 4.41 0.18 10.11
N LEU A 267 3.67 -0.76 10.71
CA LEU A 267 2.27 -1.01 10.35
C LEU A 267 1.40 0.23 10.57
N ALA A 268 1.55 0.94 11.69
CA ALA A 268 0.78 2.15 11.97
C ALA A 268 1.04 3.24 10.92
N LYS A 269 2.31 3.48 10.57
CA LYS A 269 2.69 4.42 9.51
C LYS A 269 2.10 4.03 8.15
N ARG A 270 2.19 2.74 7.80
CA ARG A 270 1.59 2.21 6.56
C ARG A 270 0.07 2.34 6.53
N LEU A 271 -0.62 2.14 7.66
CA LEU A 271 -2.07 2.34 7.73
C LEU A 271 -2.47 3.79 7.40
N GLY A 272 -1.75 4.79 7.91
CA GLY A 272 -1.98 6.20 7.55
C GLY A 272 -1.86 6.42 6.03
N GLN A 273 -0.81 5.91 5.42
CA GLN A 273 -0.58 6.01 3.97
C GLN A 273 -1.66 5.28 3.16
N LEU A 274 -1.96 4.01 3.50
CA LEU A 274 -2.93 3.18 2.77
C LEU A 274 -4.36 3.71 2.85
N LEU A 275 -4.73 4.31 3.97
CA LEU A 275 -6.05 4.90 4.17
C LEU A 275 -6.12 6.36 3.70
N THR A 276 -5.00 6.93 3.28
CA THR A 276 -4.88 8.38 2.96
C THR A 276 -5.39 9.23 4.14
N LEU A 277 -5.03 8.84 5.36
CA LEU A 277 -5.42 9.52 6.59
C LEU A 277 -4.21 10.21 7.22
N GLU A 278 -4.46 11.36 7.83
CA GLU A 278 -3.44 12.00 8.65
C GLU A 278 -3.15 11.14 9.88
N LEU A 279 -1.89 11.00 10.20
CA LEU A 279 -1.36 10.20 11.30
C LEU A 279 -0.59 11.11 12.26
N GLU A 280 -0.99 11.11 13.53
CA GLU A 280 -0.21 11.69 14.61
C GLU A 280 0.49 10.57 15.38
N CYS A 281 1.82 10.69 15.52
CA CYS A 281 2.63 9.76 16.30
C CYS A 281 3.06 10.45 17.59
N VAL A 282 2.65 9.89 18.72
CA VAL A 282 3.05 10.36 20.05
C VAL A 282 4.03 9.36 20.63
N ASP A 283 5.23 9.82 20.94
CA ASP A 283 6.17 9.04 21.75
C ASP A 283 5.76 9.11 23.21
N SER A 284 5.15 8.02 23.69
CA SER A 284 4.63 7.98 25.04
C SER A 284 5.70 7.86 26.13
N THR A 285 6.96 7.66 25.75
CA THR A 285 8.07 7.65 26.74
C THR A 285 8.33 9.03 27.34
N GLU A 286 7.99 10.09 26.61
CA GLU A 286 8.13 11.48 27.06
C GLU A 286 6.91 11.95 27.87
N VAL A 287 5.81 11.20 27.86
CA VAL A 287 4.53 11.56 28.51
C VAL A 287 4.52 11.10 29.96
N LYS A 288 4.66 12.03 30.89
CA LYS A 288 4.68 11.76 32.34
C LYS A 288 3.35 12.13 33.03
N TYR A 289 2.69 13.17 32.55
CA TYR A 289 1.46 13.72 33.10
C TYR A 289 0.36 13.79 32.05
N GLU A 290 -0.90 13.84 32.49
CA GLU A 290 -2.06 14.05 31.61
C GLU A 290 -1.89 15.32 30.76
N SER A 291 -1.31 16.38 31.34
CA SER A 291 -1.08 17.65 30.65
C SER A 291 -0.13 17.57 29.47
N ASP A 292 0.80 16.62 29.47
CA ASP A 292 1.75 16.43 28.36
C ASP A 292 1.02 15.89 27.14
N LEU A 293 -0.02 15.08 27.35
CA LEU A 293 -0.81 14.47 26.29
C LEU A 293 -1.94 15.36 25.80
N PHE A 294 -2.72 15.95 26.74
CA PHE A 294 -3.94 16.70 26.44
C PHE A 294 -3.81 18.23 26.62
N GLY A 295 -2.62 18.70 27.00
CA GLY A 295 -2.38 20.10 27.30
C GLY A 295 -2.79 20.50 28.72
N PRO A 296 -2.20 21.59 29.24
CA PRO A 296 -2.53 22.11 30.55
C PRO A 296 -3.96 22.69 30.59
N LYS A 297 -4.68 22.45 31.72
CA LYS A 297 -6.00 23.00 31.94
C LYS A 297 -5.89 24.42 32.53
N GLN A 298 -6.92 25.25 32.35
CA GLN A 298 -7.00 26.54 33.06
C GLN A 298 -6.93 26.32 34.58
N PRO A 299 -6.27 27.18 35.35
CA PRO A 299 -5.62 28.46 34.99
C PRO A 299 -4.10 28.38 34.73
N TYR A 300 -3.58 27.22 34.44
CA TYR A 300 -2.13 27.02 34.27
C TYR A 300 -1.57 27.79 33.07
N LEU A 301 -0.34 28.27 33.19
CA LEU A 301 0.38 28.94 32.09
C LEU A 301 0.54 27.98 30.90
N GLY A 302 0.31 28.49 29.70
CA GLY A 302 0.42 27.71 28.46
C GLY A 302 -0.86 26.97 28.03
N TYR A 303 -1.96 27.07 28.76
CA TYR A 303 -3.23 26.40 28.43
C TYR A 303 -3.73 26.72 27.01
N GLN A 304 -3.40 27.90 26.45
CA GLN A 304 -3.79 28.33 25.11
C GLN A 304 -2.96 27.64 24.01
N GLN A 305 -1.76 27.14 24.33
CA GLN A 305 -0.89 26.50 23.33
C GLN A 305 -1.32 25.05 23.05
N GLY A 306 -2.01 24.40 23.99
CA GLY A 306 -2.44 23.02 23.91
C GLY A 306 -1.23 22.05 23.89
N SER A 307 -1.52 20.78 23.60
CA SER A 307 -0.50 19.76 23.28
C SER A 307 -0.52 19.46 21.77
N PRO A 308 0.55 18.86 21.22
CA PRO A 308 0.56 18.43 19.83
C PRO A 308 -0.64 17.54 19.49
N LEU A 309 -0.96 16.56 20.34
CA LEU A 309 -2.11 15.69 20.16
C LEU A 309 -3.43 16.45 20.18
N ASN A 310 -3.64 17.34 21.14
CA ASN A 310 -4.90 18.10 21.23
C ASN A 310 -5.09 19.03 20.02
N ASN A 311 -4.02 19.68 19.59
CA ASN A 311 -4.00 20.53 18.39
C ASN A 311 -4.31 19.72 17.13
N PHE A 312 -3.72 18.50 17.02
CA PHE A 312 -4.02 17.57 15.94
C PHE A 312 -5.49 17.15 15.95
N LEU A 313 -6.03 16.72 17.09
CA LEU A 313 -7.42 16.31 17.23
C LEU A 313 -8.41 17.44 16.90
N THR A 314 -8.09 18.68 17.31
CA THR A 314 -8.88 19.86 16.96
C THR A 314 -8.91 20.12 15.47
N ARG A 315 -7.74 20.07 14.81
CA ARG A 315 -7.62 20.22 13.36
C ARG A 315 -8.37 19.13 12.59
N MET A 316 -8.41 17.92 13.14
CA MET A 316 -9.06 16.75 12.54
C MET A 316 -10.51 16.59 12.96
N SER A 317 -11.08 17.56 13.67
CA SER A 317 -12.49 17.51 14.11
C SER A 317 -13.43 17.25 12.92
N GLY A 318 -14.27 16.22 13.03
CA GLY A 318 -15.18 15.76 11.97
C GLY A 318 -14.54 15.01 10.82
N LYS A 319 -13.21 14.86 10.77
CA LYS A 319 -12.48 14.09 9.77
C LYS A 319 -12.00 12.75 10.34
N ARG A 320 -11.68 11.81 9.45
CA ARG A 320 -11.01 10.56 9.88
C ARG A 320 -9.53 10.86 10.10
N ALA A 321 -8.96 10.30 11.16
CA ALA A 321 -7.55 10.43 11.49
C ALA A 321 -7.05 9.19 12.23
N ILE A 322 -5.74 9.02 12.30
CA ILE A 322 -5.09 7.96 13.06
C ILE A 322 -4.22 8.62 14.13
N VAL A 323 -4.32 8.14 15.36
CA VAL A 323 -3.37 8.46 16.43
C VAL A 323 -2.64 7.19 16.83
N PHE A 324 -1.34 7.27 16.87
CA PHE A 324 -0.45 6.18 17.25
C PHE A 324 0.31 6.57 18.52
N LEU A 325 0.05 5.86 19.61
CA LEU A 325 0.70 6.08 20.91
C LEU A 325 1.83 5.05 21.06
N ASP A 326 3.03 5.37 20.62
CA ASP A 326 4.15 4.43 20.69
C ASP A 326 4.62 4.25 22.13
N GLU A 327 5.01 3.01 22.48
CA GLU A 327 5.50 2.62 23.83
C GLU A 327 4.56 3.01 24.98
N PHE A 328 3.27 2.97 24.76
CA PHE A 328 2.22 3.39 25.72
C PHE A 328 2.31 2.65 27.07
N GLU A 329 2.82 1.44 27.11
CA GLU A 329 3.04 0.69 28.34
C GLU A 329 4.07 1.33 29.29
N LYS A 330 4.89 2.26 28.80
CA LYS A 330 5.85 2.99 29.62
C LYS A 330 5.25 4.22 30.33
N THR A 331 4.02 4.58 29.99
CA THR A 331 3.32 5.70 30.64
C THR A 331 2.89 5.37 32.07
N THR A 332 2.65 6.40 32.86
CA THR A 332 2.11 6.26 34.20
C THR A 332 0.66 5.79 34.18
N ARG A 333 0.18 5.18 35.29
CA ARG A 333 -1.23 4.80 35.42
C ARG A 333 -2.18 6.00 35.31
N GLU A 334 -1.74 7.18 35.74
CA GLU A 334 -2.51 8.42 35.61
C GLU A 334 -2.79 8.75 34.15
N VAL A 335 -1.76 8.72 33.30
CA VAL A 335 -1.89 8.93 31.85
C VAL A 335 -2.75 7.85 31.21
N GLN A 336 -2.55 6.59 31.58
CA GLN A 336 -3.39 5.49 31.06
C GLN A 336 -4.86 5.67 31.41
N ASN A 337 -5.18 6.06 32.64
CA ASN A 337 -6.54 6.34 33.07
C ASN A 337 -7.14 7.57 32.36
N ALA A 338 -6.35 8.62 32.14
CA ALA A 338 -6.80 9.80 31.41
C ALA A 338 -7.18 9.49 29.94
N CYS A 339 -6.59 8.46 29.35
CA CYS A 339 -6.93 8.01 28.00
C CYS A 339 -8.25 7.22 27.91
N LEU A 340 -8.80 6.71 29.02
CA LEU A 340 -10.01 5.88 28.98
C LEU A 340 -11.22 6.64 28.43
N ILE A 341 -11.44 7.90 28.85
CA ILE A 341 -12.55 8.73 28.38
C ILE A 341 -12.46 8.98 26.87
N PRO A 342 -11.34 9.48 26.31
CA PRO A 342 -11.18 9.61 24.86
C PRO A 342 -11.35 8.30 24.10
N PHE A 343 -11.00 7.15 24.70
CA PHE A 343 -11.14 5.84 24.06
C PHE A 343 -12.59 5.36 24.02
N ASP A 344 -13.40 5.69 25.00
CA ASP A 344 -14.81 5.30 25.07
C ASP A 344 -15.76 6.31 24.41
N GLU A 345 -15.53 7.59 24.61
CA GLU A 345 -16.43 8.67 24.21
C GLU A 345 -15.86 9.58 23.12
N GLY A 346 -14.64 9.28 22.66
CA GLY A 346 -13.91 10.11 21.71
C GLY A 346 -14.53 10.20 20.33
N MET A 347 -13.85 10.89 19.42
CA MET A 347 -14.33 11.16 18.08
C MET A 347 -14.57 9.87 17.29
N SER A 348 -15.78 9.65 16.80
CA SER A 348 -16.23 8.46 16.07
C SER A 348 -15.41 8.11 14.82
N ARG A 349 -14.63 9.06 14.31
CA ARG A 349 -13.81 8.90 13.11
C ARG A 349 -12.33 8.68 13.39
N LEU A 350 -11.97 8.49 14.65
CA LEU A 350 -10.60 8.27 15.09
C LEU A 350 -10.28 6.77 15.09
N VAL A 351 -9.10 6.41 14.58
CA VAL A 351 -8.47 5.11 14.79
C VAL A 351 -7.28 5.32 15.71
N LEU A 352 -7.36 4.72 16.88
CA LEU A 352 -6.30 4.78 17.87
C LEU A 352 -5.49 3.49 17.83
N ILE A 353 -4.18 3.58 17.76
CA ILE A 353 -3.28 2.43 17.74
C ILE A 353 -2.33 2.53 18.93
N VAL A 354 -2.34 1.49 19.75
CA VAL A 354 -1.54 1.41 20.98
C VAL A 354 -0.67 0.15 20.90
N PRO A 355 0.62 0.25 20.52
CA PRO A 355 1.52 -0.87 20.61
C PRO A 355 1.96 -1.11 22.06
N THR A 356 2.15 -2.37 22.41
CA THR A 356 2.66 -2.77 23.73
C THR A 356 3.57 -3.99 23.60
N CYS A 357 4.63 -4.05 24.39
CA CYS A 357 5.54 -5.20 24.44
C CYS A 357 5.00 -6.31 25.34
N THR A 358 4.16 -5.98 26.32
CA THR A 358 3.56 -6.92 27.27
C THR A 358 2.04 -6.94 27.13
N GLN A 359 1.42 -8.06 27.54
CA GLN A 359 -0.03 -8.09 27.71
C GLN A 359 -0.40 -7.11 28.82
N LEU A 360 -1.24 -6.11 28.52
CA LEU A 360 -1.78 -5.23 29.53
C LEU A 360 -2.62 -6.07 30.51
N THR A 361 -2.02 -6.44 31.63
CA THR A 361 -2.69 -7.14 32.72
C THR A 361 -3.67 -6.17 33.39
N GLY A 362 -4.94 -6.28 33.05
CA GLY A 362 -6.00 -5.42 33.63
C GLY A 362 -7.16 -5.11 32.69
N LEU A 363 -6.98 -5.28 31.40
CA LEU A 363 -8.08 -5.14 30.43
C LEU A 363 -8.78 -6.50 30.32
N LYS A 364 -9.87 -6.68 31.05
CA LYS A 364 -10.70 -7.90 31.02
C LYS A 364 -11.26 -8.11 29.61
N GLY A 365 -10.59 -8.96 28.83
CA GLY A 365 -11.08 -9.54 27.59
C GLY A 365 -10.44 -10.91 27.44
N SER A 366 -11.24 -11.95 27.31
CA SER A 366 -10.87 -13.37 27.30
C SER A 366 -9.58 -13.69 26.53
N THR A 367 -8.59 -14.17 27.24
CA THR A 367 -7.30 -14.64 26.75
C THR A 367 -7.33 -16.14 26.56
N SER A 368 -6.95 -16.63 25.39
CA SER A 368 -6.39 -17.97 25.25
C SER A 368 -4.87 -17.83 25.16
N THR A 369 -4.22 -18.30 26.22
CA THR A 369 -2.76 -18.42 26.35
C THR A 369 -2.28 -19.68 25.66
N GLU A 370 -1.19 -19.58 24.90
CA GLU A 370 -0.10 -20.56 24.94
C GLU A 370 1.11 -20.06 24.16
N GLY A 371 2.28 -20.26 24.74
CA GLY A 371 3.54 -19.63 24.42
C GLY A 371 4.29 -20.19 23.21
N THR A 372 5.39 -19.54 22.91
CA THR A 372 6.48 -19.82 21.96
C THR A 372 6.30 -19.18 20.58
N GLY A 373 7.10 -18.10 20.34
CA GLY A 373 7.44 -17.64 18.97
C GLY A 373 6.33 -17.09 18.11
N ARG A 374 5.22 -16.59 18.68
CA ARG A 374 4.02 -16.20 17.92
C ARG A 374 4.10 -14.74 17.45
N PRO A 375 3.55 -14.43 16.25
CA PRO A 375 3.36 -13.05 15.79
C PRO A 375 2.50 -12.25 16.79
N TRP A 376 2.69 -10.92 16.83
CA TRP A 376 1.87 -10.04 17.66
C TRP A 376 0.39 -10.11 17.25
N THR A 377 -0.49 -9.87 18.20
CA THR A 377 -1.95 -9.95 18.02
C THR A 377 -2.59 -8.58 18.10
N VAL A 378 -3.68 -8.41 17.36
CA VAL A 378 -4.49 -7.19 17.38
C VAL A 378 -5.74 -7.46 18.22
N GLN A 379 -5.90 -6.73 19.31
CA GLN A 379 -7.08 -6.81 20.17
C GLN A 379 -7.94 -5.56 20.00
N ARG A 380 -9.26 -5.71 20.10
CA ARG A 380 -10.22 -4.60 20.25
C ARG A 380 -10.57 -4.50 21.72
N GLN A 381 -10.49 -3.31 22.29
CA GLN A 381 -11.19 -3.05 23.56
C GLN A 381 -12.69 -3.05 23.28
N SER A 382 -13.41 -3.99 23.88
CA SER A 382 -14.87 -3.91 24.00
C SER A 382 -15.16 -3.20 25.31
N GLY A 383 -15.61 -1.96 25.22
CA GLY A 383 -16.25 -1.33 26.37
C GLY A 383 -17.49 -2.15 26.75
N SER A 384 -17.55 -2.58 27.98
CA SER A 384 -18.72 -3.17 28.61
C SER A 384 -19.76 -2.11 28.90
#